data_05341a6685575ee5e98541abce3138fd
#
_entry.id   05341a6685575ee5e98541abce3138fd
#
_cell.length_a   1.000
_cell.length_b   1.000
_cell.length_c   1.000
_cell.angle_alpha   90.00
_cell.angle_beta   90.00
_cell.angle_gamma   90.00
#
_symmetry.space_group_name_H-M   'P 1'
#
loop_
_entity.id
_entity.type
_entity.pdbx_description
1 polymer ?
#
loop_
_entity_poly.entity_id
_entity_poly.type
_entity_poly.pdbx_seq_one_letter_code
_entity_poly.pdbx_strand_id
1 'polypeptide(L)'
;MSEFLYLYRLPADSQELPGSPQNLQKRLQKWTEWFRELEAQGTLKVLGHPLQTEGAVLANGGQTVLDGPYAESKDIVLGYSVVEAKDLAEARTIARGCPVLTYGGMVEIRPILQM
;
A
#
# COMPACT_ATOMS: atom_id res chain seq x y z
N MET A 1 -16.51 -11.34 9.38
CA MET A 1 -15.46 -10.85 8.48
C MET A 1 -14.40 -10.13 9.28
N SER A 2 -13.14 -10.30 8.88
CA SER A 2 -12.03 -9.64 9.53
C SER A 2 -11.50 -8.51 8.63
N GLU A 3 -10.83 -7.56 9.25
CA GLU A 3 -10.24 -6.44 8.53
C GLU A 3 -8.73 -6.67 8.36
N PHE A 4 -8.23 -6.28 7.20
CA PHE A 4 -6.82 -6.44 6.85
C PHE A 4 -6.30 -5.13 6.29
N LEU A 5 -5.13 -4.72 6.76
CA LEU A 5 -4.43 -3.57 6.23
C LEU A 5 -3.57 -4.01 5.06
N TYR A 6 -3.70 -3.31 3.95
CA TYR A 6 -2.81 -3.46 2.80
C TYR A 6 -1.83 -2.31 2.80
N LEU A 7 -0.55 -2.64 2.76
CA LEU A 7 0.52 -1.67 2.59
C LEU A 7 1.14 -1.90 1.23
N TYR A 8 1.10 -0.89 0.38
CA TYR A 8 1.62 -0.99 -0.98
C TYR A 8 3.07 -0.51 -0.97
N ARG A 9 3.99 -1.37 -1.41
CA ARG A 9 5.42 -1.11 -1.32
C ARG A 9 6.10 -1.19 -2.67
N LEU A 10 7.11 -0.35 -2.86
CA LEU A 10 8.06 -0.42 -3.98
C LEU A 10 9.48 -0.38 -3.43
N PRO A 11 10.45 -1.02 -4.13
CA PRO A 11 11.85 -0.84 -3.76
C PRO A 11 12.24 0.64 -3.77
N ALA A 12 13.09 1.03 -2.84
CA ALA A 12 13.48 2.43 -2.70
C ALA A 12 14.23 2.96 -3.93
N ASP A 13 14.88 2.07 -4.68
CA ASP A 13 15.60 2.42 -5.90
C ASP A 13 14.77 2.20 -7.16
N SER A 14 13.48 1.93 -7.03
CA SER A 14 12.61 1.68 -8.17
C SER A 14 12.46 2.94 -9.04
N GLN A 15 12.60 2.76 -10.35
CA GLN A 15 12.32 3.82 -11.31
C GLN A 15 10.82 4.02 -11.48
N GLU A 16 10.02 3.16 -10.87
CA GLU A 16 8.56 3.23 -10.91
C GLU A 16 7.97 4.10 -9.81
N LEU A 17 8.81 4.67 -8.95
CA LEU A 17 8.35 5.64 -7.95
C LEU A 17 7.73 6.86 -8.65
N PRO A 18 6.75 7.52 -8.01
CA PRO A 18 6.07 8.66 -8.64
C PRO A 18 7.06 9.73 -9.11
N GLY A 19 6.95 10.12 -10.38
CA GLY A 19 7.84 11.11 -10.97
C GLY A 19 7.67 11.28 -12.46
N SER A 20 7.00 10.33 -13.13
CA SER A 20 6.74 10.42 -14.57
C SER A 20 5.26 10.67 -14.82
N PRO A 21 4.87 11.84 -15.35
CA PRO A 21 3.46 12.16 -15.57
C PRO A 21 2.72 11.16 -16.46
N GLN A 22 3.38 10.63 -17.48
CA GLN A 22 2.74 9.72 -18.44
C GLN A 22 2.38 8.38 -17.80
N ASN A 23 3.32 7.82 -17.02
CA ASN A 23 3.08 6.56 -16.34
C ASN A 23 2.09 6.72 -15.18
N LEU A 24 2.08 7.89 -14.58
CA LEU A 24 1.21 8.17 -13.44
C LEU A 24 -0.26 8.06 -13.82
N GLN A 25 -0.66 8.59 -14.98
CA GLN A 25 -2.06 8.54 -15.41
C GLN A 25 -2.53 7.11 -15.65
N LYS A 26 -1.72 6.29 -16.30
CA LYS A 26 -2.06 4.90 -16.56
C LYS A 26 -2.19 4.11 -15.26
N ARG A 27 -1.29 4.37 -14.31
CA ARG A 27 -1.34 3.71 -13.01
C ARG A 27 -2.56 4.12 -12.22
N LEU A 28 -2.86 5.39 -12.17
CA LEU A 28 -4.03 5.89 -11.45
C LEU A 28 -5.31 5.28 -12.02
N GLN A 29 -5.38 5.10 -13.34
CA GLN A 29 -6.53 4.47 -13.96
C GLN A 29 -6.70 3.03 -13.51
N LYS A 30 -5.61 2.24 -13.52
CA LYS A 30 -5.65 0.85 -13.07
C LYS A 30 -6.00 0.73 -11.60
N TRP A 31 -5.44 1.60 -10.76
CA TRP A 31 -5.78 1.62 -9.34
C TRP A 31 -7.24 1.96 -9.12
N THR A 32 -7.75 2.93 -9.85
CA THR A 32 -9.16 3.33 -9.75
C THR A 32 -10.07 2.16 -10.13
N GLU A 33 -9.73 1.44 -11.18
CA GLU A 33 -10.51 0.28 -11.62
C GLU A 33 -10.52 -0.82 -10.57
N TRP A 34 -9.36 -1.10 -9.97
CA TRP A 34 -9.25 -2.13 -8.94
C TRP A 34 -10.05 -1.76 -7.69
N PHE A 35 -9.93 -0.52 -7.23
CA PHE A 35 -10.69 -0.05 -6.08
C PHE A 35 -12.20 -0.06 -6.34
N ARG A 36 -12.63 0.25 -7.54
CA ARG A 36 -14.05 0.16 -7.91
C ARG A 36 -14.57 -1.27 -7.83
N GLU A 37 -13.76 -2.23 -8.26
CA GLU A 37 -14.12 -3.64 -8.14
C GLU A 37 -14.27 -4.03 -6.67
N LEU A 38 -13.32 -3.65 -5.83
CA LEU A 38 -13.38 -3.97 -4.40
C LEU A 38 -14.59 -3.31 -3.75
N GLU A 39 -14.88 -2.09 -4.11
CA GLU A 39 -16.05 -1.37 -3.58
C GLU A 39 -17.34 -2.03 -4.02
N ALA A 40 -17.44 -2.41 -5.29
CA ALA A 40 -18.62 -3.08 -5.82
C ALA A 40 -18.88 -4.43 -5.16
N GLN A 41 -17.84 -5.12 -4.73
CA GLN A 41 -17.94 -6.40 -4.03
C GLN A 41 -18.17 -6.24 -2.53
N GLY A 42 -18.18 -5.01 -2.01
CA GLY A 42 -18.32 -4.75 -0.59
C GLY A 42 -17.08 -5.08 0.22
N THR A 43 -15.95 -5.25 -0.44
CA THR A 43 -14.69 -5.66 0.18
C THR A 43 -13.89 -4.48 0.72
N LEU A 44 -13.97 -3.32 0.07
CA LEU A 44 -13.19 -2.16 0.45
C LEU A 44 -13.81 -1.47 1.67
N LYS A 45 -13.09 -1.47 2.78
CA LYS A 45 -13.52 -0.83 4.02
C LYS A 45 -13.04 0.61 4.11
N VAL A 46 -11.77 0.83 3.82
CA VAL A 46 -11.15 2.15 3.81
C VAL A 46 -10.27 2.23 2.57
N LEU A 47 -10.55 3.22 1.73
CA LEU A 47 -9.75 3.44 0.52
C LEU A 47 -8.30 3.77 0.87
N GLY A 48 -8.08 4.56 1.92
CA GLY A 48 -6.76 5.04 2.28
C GLY A 48 -6.28 6.14 1.35
N HIS A 49 -4.99 6.38 1.41
CA HIS A 49 -4.38 7.47 0.64
C HIS A 49 -3.02 7.06 0.10
N PRO A 50 -2.64 7.57 -1.08
CA PRO A 50 -1.24 7.49 -1.49
C PRO A 50 -0.39 8.39 -0.60
N LEU A 51 0.86 8.03 -0.42
CA LEU A 51 1.80 8.75 0.45
C LEU A 51 2.91 9.37 -0.40
N GLN A 52 3.39 10.53 0.04
CA GLN A 52 4.57 11.12 -0.54
C GLN A 52 5.81 10.34 -0.10
N THR A 53 6.89 10.51 -0.85
CA THR A 53 8.15 9.83 -0.52
C THR A 53 8.95 10.57 0.56
N GLU A 54 8.49 11.74 0.97
CA GLU A 54 9.10 12.52 2.04
C GLU A 54 8.52 12.08 3.39
N GLY A 55 9.34 12.06 4.41
CA GLY A 55 8.87 11.72 5.73
C GLY A 55 9.98 11.83 6.77
N ALA A 56 9.69 11.36 7.98
CA ALA A 56 10.64 11.36 9.07
C ALA A 56 10.37 10.18 9.99
N VAL A 57 11.41 9.70 10.65
CA VAL A 57 11.32 8.65 11.65
C VAL A 57 11.87 9.17 12.97
N LEU A 58 11.09 9.05 14.02
CA LEU A 58 11.56 9.34 15.37
C LEU A 58 11.93 8.03 16.05
N ALA A 59 13.06 8.01 16.72
CA ALA A 59 13.54 6.82 17.41
C ALA A 59 14.23 7.23 18.72
N ASN A 60 14.64 6.25 19.49
CA ASN A 60 15.39 6.47 20.72
C ASN A 60 14.66 7.40 21.69
N GLY A 61 13.40 7.07 22.01
CA GLY A 61 12.57 7.87 22.90
C GLY A 61 12.21 9.25 22.35
N GLY A 62 12.26 9.42 21.03
CA GLY A 62 11.99 10.71 20.39
C GLY A 62 13.19 11.60 20.23
N GLN A 63 14.35 11.16 20.69
CA GLN A 63 15.57 11.99 20.64
C GLN A 63 16.29 11.93 19.31
N THR A 64 16.07 10.86 18.54
CA THR A 64 16.67 10.70 17.22
C THR A 64 15.64 10.97 16.15
N VAL A 65 15.95 11.80 15.17
CA VAL A 65 15.12 12.06 14.01
C VAL A 65 15.89 11.61 12.77
N LEU A 66 15.30 10.70 12.03
CA LEU A 66 15.86 10.22 10.78
C LEU A 66 15.00 10.75 9.63
N ASP A 67 15.66 11.19 8.56
CA ASP A 67 14.92 11.57 7.36
C ASP A 67 14.25 10.34 6.78
N GLY A 68 12.99 10.51 6.38
CA GLY A 68 12.22 9.40 5.86
C GLY A 68 12.01 9.48 4.38
N PRO A 69 11.33 8.47 3.85
CA PRO A 69 10.63 7.40 4.57
C PRO A 69 11.60 6.38 5.15
N TYR A 70 11.11 5.58 6.11
CA TYR A 70 11.92 4.52 6.70
C TYR A 70 12.11 3.41 5.67
N ALA A 71 13.33 3.25 5.22
CA ALA A 71 13.67 2.34 4.13
C ALA A 71 14.77 1.34 4.52
N GLU A 72 14.79 0.95 5.80
CA GLU A 72 15.78 -0.01 6.28
C GLU A 72 15.67 -1.34 5.55
N SER A 73 14.45 -1.72 5.18
CA SER A 73 14.17 -2.92 4.39
C SER A 73 14.36 -2.71 2.89
N LYS A 74 14.82 -1.52 2.48
CA LYS A 74 14.98 -1.11 1.09
C LYS A 74 13.67 -0.98 0.32
N ASP A 75 12.54 -1.02 1.01
CA ASP A 75 11.22 -0.84 0.41
C ASP A 75 10.55 0.36 1.02
N ILE A 76 9.79 1.07 0.20
CA ILE A 76 9.04 2.26 0.63
C ILE A 76 7.56 1.95 0.55
N VAL A 77 6.83 2.29 1.62
CA VAL A 77 5.37 2.21 1.63
C VAL A 77 4.81 3.43 0.88
N LEU A 78 4.07 3.18 -0.18
CA LEU A 78 3.53 4.23 -1.03
C LEU A 78 2.06 4.55 -0.74
N GLY A 79 1.40 3.75 0.07
CA GLY A 79 0.00 3.96 0.39
C GLY A 79 -0.55 2.80 1.18
N TYR A 80 -1.82 2.91 1.53
CA TYR A 80 -2.48 1.90 2.35
C TYR A 80 -3.98 1.86 2.05
N SER A 81 -4.58 0.71 2.35
CA SER A 81 -6.02 0.54 2.31
C SER A 81 -6.43 -0.49 3.37
N VAL A 82 -7.72 -0.54 3.70
CA VAL A 82 -8.26 -1.57 4.58
C VAL A 82 -9.34 -2.32 3.81
N VAL A 83 -9.24 -3.65 3.82
CA VAL A 83 -10.24 -4.51 3.20
C VAL A 83 -10.85 -5.44 4.24
N GLU A 84 -12.05 -5.94 3.95
CA GLU A 84 -12.67 -6.99 4.73
C GLU A 84 -12.56 -8.30 3.97
N ALA A 85 -12.20 -9.35 4.68
CA ALA A 85 -12.09 -10.68 4.11
C ALA A 85 -12.40 -11.71 5.18
N LYS A 86 -12.74 -12.91 4.73
CA LYS A 86 -13.07 -14.00 5.63
C LYS A 86 -11.85 -14.41 6.46
N ASP A 87 -10.69 -14.48 5.83
CA ASP A 87 -9.44 -14.89 6.45
C ASP A 87 -8.26 -14.36 5.65
N LEU A 88 -7.06 -14.64 6.13
CA LEU A 88 -5.84 -14.18 5.48
C LEU A 88 -5.69 -14.75 4.06
N ALA A 89 -6.13 -15.99 3.85
CA ALA A 89 -6.06 -16.60 2.52
C ALA A 89 -6.92 -15.83 1.51
N GLU A 90 -8.12 -15.43 1.90
CA GLU A 90 -8.97 -14.62 1.05
C GLU A 90 -8.37 -13.22 0.83
N ALA A 91 -7.81 -12.62 1.87
CA ALA A 91 -7.16 -11.31 1.74
C ALA A 91 -6.00 -11.37 0.74
N ARG A 92 -5.23 -12.46 0.73
CA ARG A 92 -4.17 -12.66 -0.25
C ARG A 92 -4.71 -12.78 -1.66
N THR A 93 -5.80 -13.52 -1.82
CA THR A 93 -6.43 -13.69 -3.14
C THR A 93 -6.90 -12.36 -3.70
N ILE A 94 -7.51 -11.53 -2.86
CA ILE A 94 -7.96 -10.20 -3.25
C ILE A 94 -6.76 -9.33 -3.66
N ALA A 95 -5.68 -9.38 -2.88
CA ALA A 95 -4.49 -8.56 -3.13
C ALA A 95 -3.79 -8.91 -4.45
N ARG A 96 -3.98 -10.12 -4.97
CA ARG A 96 -3.37 -10.52 -6.24
C ARG A 96 -3.81 -9.66 -7.42
N GLY A 97 -4.93 -8.97 -7.31
CA GLY A 97 -5.39 -8.05 -8.34
C GLY A 97 -4.77 -6.67 -8.24
N CYS A 98 -3.93 -6.41 -7.25
CA CYS A 98 -3.39 -5.07 -7.02
C CYS A 98 -2.42 -4.66 -8.14
N PRO A 99 -2.62 -3.46 -8.72
CA PRO A 99 -1.76 -2.99 -9.80
C PRO A 99 -0.28 -2.86 -9.44
N VAL A 100 0.07 -2.66 -8.15
CA VAL A 100 1.47 -2.51 -7.76
C VAL A 100 2.30 -3.74 -8.11
N LEU A 101 1.65 -4.91 -8.18
CA LEU A 101 2.34 -6.15 -8.53
C LEU A 101 2.79 -6.19 -9.99
N THR A 102 2.20 -5.36 -10.84
CA THR A 102 2.51 -5.35 -12.27
C THR A 102 3.76 -4.53 -12.59
N TYR A 103 4.27 -3.76 -11.63
CA TYR A 103 5.45 -2.93 -11.87
C TYR A 103 6.51 -3.07 -10.76
N GLY A 104 6.62 -4.28 -10.24
CA GLY A 104 7.73 -4.63 -9.34
C GLY A 104 7.48 -4.37 -7.87
N GLY A 105 6.25 -4.00 -7.52
CA GLY A 105 5.92 -3.75 -6.12
C GLY A 105 5.41 -4.97 -5.39
N MET A 106 5.02 -4.76 -4.16
CA MET A 106 4.47 -5.81 -3.31
C MET A 106 3.37 -5.24 -2.43
N VAL A 107 2.49 -6.12 -1.96
CA VAL A 107 1.45 -5.79 -0.99
C VAL A 107 1.77 -6.51 0.30
N GLU A 108 2.01 -5.77 1.36
CA GLU A 108 2.12 -6.36 2.68
C GLU A 108 0.73 -6.40 3.28
N ILE A 109 0.33 -7.57 3.77
CA ILE A 109 -1.03 -7.79 4.30
C ILE A 109 -0.92 -8.03 5.79
N ARG A 110 -1.57 -7.20 6.59
CA ARG A 110 -1.51 -7.30 8.04
C ARG A 110 -2.92 -7.40 8.61
N PRO A 111 -3.27 -8.51 9.27
CA PRO A 111 -4.55 -8.58 9.98
C PRO A 111 -4.63 -7.47 11.03
N ILE A 112 -5.76 -6.80 11.10
CA ILE A 112 -5.96 -5.74 12.08
C ILE A 112 -6.42 -6.38 13.38
N LEU A 113 -5.70 -6.06 14.45
CA LEU A 113 -6.01 -6.60 15.77
C LEU A 113 -7.33 -6.03 16.27
N GLN A 114 -8.23 -6.92 16.64
CA GLN A 114 -9.49 -6.51 17.25
C GLN A 114 -9.23 -6.22 18.73
N MET A 115 -9.59 -5.04 19.16
CA MET A 115 -9.35 -4.61 20.56
C MET A 115 -10.64 -4.31 21.27
#